data_4dea2334f39ea698bce3070cb3ae8808
#
_entry.id   4dea2334f39ea698bce3070cb3ae8808
#
_cell.length_a   1.000
_cell.length_b   1.000
_cell.length_c   1.000
_cell.angle_alpha   90.00
_cell.angle_beta   90.00
_cell.angle_gamma   90.00
#
_symmetry.space_group_name_H-M   'P 1'
#
loop_
_entity.id
_entity.type
_entity.pdbx_description
1 polymer ?
#
loop_
_entity_poly.entity_id
_entity_poly.type
_entity_poly.pdbx_seq_one_letter_code
_entity_poly.pdbx_strand_id
1 'polypeptide(L)'
;MENIEEKKRPHIFRTLFFILVLAIILLIIYGKYLGNSGLILKQYEINDKKIPESFNNLKIAHFSDVLYKNKEDIRLFDTIIQKINDKKVDIIIFSGNLTDNNYKFNEEEANKVVEKLSKLECTYGKYYVSGKNDKNDPSFENIMIKSGFVSLNDSKDIIYSKKNEQIILMGLDYNSPGSYITEAIKNTDNIYKIITFSESDEIEELISYNFDLALASNSLNGQINIPIVKDFFIRDGSKKYISSYYKVNNTKLFVSSGIGTDKIDFRLFNKPSVNIYLLKNKNM
;
A
#
# COMPACT_ATOMS: atom_id res chain seq x y z
N MET A 1 31.61 -19.18 67.40
CA MET A 1 31.91 -18.68 66.02
C MET A 1 30.77 -19.12 65.11
N GLU A 2 29.84 -18.23 64.86
CA GLU A 2 28.75 -18.48 63.96
C GLU A 2 29.24 -18.31 62.50
N ASN A 3 29.17 -19.37 61.76
CA ASN A 3 29.43 -19.32 60.32
C ASN A 3 28.27 -18.53 59.59
N ILE A 4 28.54 -17.31 59.26
CA ILE A 4 27.64 -16.53 58.38
C ILE A 4 27.78 -17.11 56.96
N GLU A 5 26.86 -18.01 56.57
CA GLU A 5 26.74 -18.41 55.19
C GLU A 5 26.36 -17.18 54.32
N GLU A 6 27.29 -16.69 53.53
CA GLU A 6 27.01 -15.70 52.46
C GLU A 6 25.99 -16.29 51.49
N LYS A 7 24.74 -15.85 51.61
CA LYS A 7 23.67 -16.17 50.68
C LYS A 7 24.03 -15.64 49.29
N LYS A 8 24.60 -16.49 48.42
CA LYS A 8 24.86 -16.16 47.01
C LYS A 8 23.59 -15.58 46.40
N ARG A 9 23.58 -14.27 46.13
CA ARG A 9 22.49 -13.62 45.41
C ARG A 9 22.34 -14.34 44.08
N PRO A 10 21.14 -14.83 43.73
CA PRO A 10 20.95 -15.62 42.53
C PRO A 10 21.37 -14.81 41.30
N HIS A 11 22.15 -15.39 40.41
CA HIS A 11 22.59 -14.81 39.13
C HIS A 11 21.41 -14.58 38.15
N ILE A 12 20.16 -14.73 38.61
CA ILE A 12 18.91 -14.61 37.88
C ILE A 12 18.84 -13.28 37.14
N PHE A 13 19.11 -12.15 37.78
CA PHE A 13 19.06 -10.84 37.09
C PHE A 13 20.09 -10.73 35.97
N ARG A 14 21.28 -11.27 36.17
CA ARG A 14 22.31 -11.30 35.14
C ARG A 14 21.89 -12.19 33.97
N THR A 15 21.34 -13.36 34.26
CA THR A 15 20.83 -14.27 33.23
C THR A 15 19.67 -13.67 32.47
N LEU A 16 18.69 -13.06 33.15
CA LEU A 16 17.58 -12.35 32.52
C LEU A 16 18.04 -11.20 31.63
N PHE A 17 19.04 -10.44 32.10
CA PHE A 17 19.64 -9.37 31.29
C PHE A 17 20.24 -9.91 29.97
N PHE A 18 21.02 -10.99 30.02
CA PHE A 18 21.60 -11.60 28.83
C PHE A 18 20.54 -12.17 27.88
N ILE A 19 19.47 -12.78 28.41
CA ILE A 19 18.34 -13.25 27.60
C ILE A 19 17.66 -12.08 26.90
N LEU A 20 17.43 -10.97 27.61
CA LEU A 20 16.83 -9.76 27.01
C LEU A 20 17.72 -9.19 25.91
N VAL A 21 19.02 -9.06 26.14
CA VAL A 21 19.97 -8.58 25.13
C VAL A 21 19.97 -9.49 23.90
N LEU A 22 20.02 -10.80 24.11
CA LEU A 22 19.95 -11.77 23.02
C LEU A 22 18.63 -11.65 22.22
N ALA A 23 17.50 -11.51 22.92
CA ALA A 23 16.20 -11.33 22.27
C ALA A 23 16.16 -10.04 21.40
N ILE A 24 16.73 -8.94 21.91
CA ILE A 24 16.83 -7.68 21.14
C ILE A 24 17.71 -7.87 19.89
N ILE A 25 18.85 -8.54 20.02
CA ILE A 25 19.74 -8.84 18.87
C ILE A 25 18.99 -9.67 17.83
N LEU A 26 18.28 -10.71 18.26
CA LEU A 26 17.50 -11.56 17.36
C LEU A 26 16.37 -10.78 16.66
N LEU A 27 15.70 -9.85 17.37
CA LEU A 27 14.68 -8.97 16.77
C LEU A 27 15.29 -8.02 15.73
N ILE A 28 16.48 -7.49 15.98
CA ILE A 28 17.20 -6.63 15.02
C ILE A 28 17.55 -7.43 13.77
N ILE A 29 18.11 -8.63 13.92
CA ILE A 29 18.44 -9.51 12.81
C ILE A 29 17.17 -9.87 12.02
N TYR A 30 16.11 -10.25 12.73
CA TYR A 30 14.81 -10.54 12.10
C TYR A 30 14.30 -9.35 11.30
N GLY A 31 14.23 -8.16 11.89
CA GLY A 31 13.66 -6.97 11.24
C GLY A 31 14.45 -6.52 10.02
N LYS A 32 15.78 -6.66 10.05
CA LYS A 32 16.66 -6.29 8.93
C LYS A 32 16.60 -7.28 7.77
N TYR A 33 16.65 -8.58 8.05
CA TYR A 33 16.82 -9.61 7.03
C TYR A 33 15.55 -10.37 6.68
N LEU A 34 14.70 -10.68 7.66
CA LEU A 34 13.49 -11.46 7.47
C LEU A 34 12.22 -10.60 7.38
N GLY A 35 12.13 -9.56 8.20
CA GLY A 35 10.98 -8.65 8.21
C GLY A 35 10.91 -7.80 6.95
N ASN A 36 12.05 -7.39 6.41
CA ASN A 36 12.17 -6.60 5.20
C ASN A 36 12.18 -7.44 3.91
N SER A 37 12.35 -8.76 4.02
CA SER A 37 12.37 -9.66 2.89
C SER A 37 11.04 -10.37 2.69
N GLY A 38 10.81 -10.83 1.47
CA GLY A 38 9.66 -11.69 1.14
C GLY A 38 8.35 -10.92 1.02
N LEU A 39 8.16 -10.26 -0.11
CA LEU A 39 6.88 -9.66 -0.50
C LEU A 39 5.74 -10.69 -0.38
N ILE A 40 4.70 -10.38 0.41
CA ILE A 40 3.53 -11.23 0.58
C ILE A 40 2.33 -10.74 -0.22
N LEU A 41 1.39 -11.65 -0.51
CA LEU A 41 0.08 -11.30 -1.03
C LEU A 41 -0.92 -11.30 0.13
N LYS A 42 -1.58 -10.16 0.36
CA LYS A 42 -2.75 -10.08 1.24
C LYS A 42 -4.00 -10.12 0.39
N GLN A 43 -4.94 -10.99 0.71
CA GLN A 43 -6.19 -11.13 -0.03
C GLN A 43 -7.36 -10.74 0.85
N TYR A 44 -8.28 -9.94 0.29
CA TYR A 44 -9.47 -9.44 0.97
C TYR A 44 -10.69 -9.67 0.10
N GLU A 45 -11.78 -10.17 0.69
CA GLU A 45 -13.08 -10.22 0.04
C GLU A 45 -13.87 -8.96 0.37
N ILE A 46 -14.37 -8.31 -0.66
CA ILE A 46 -15.19 -7.10 -0.56
C ILE A 46 -16.61 -7.45 -0.93
N ASN A 47 -17.41 -7.74 0.08
CA ASN A 47 -18.82 -8.06 -0.11
C ASN A 47 -19.67 -6.80 -0.10
N ASP A 48 -20.39 -6.52 -1.20
CA ASP A 48 -21.31 -5.39 -1.29
C ASP A 48 -22.46 -5.65 -2.26
N LYS A 49 -23.65 -5.13 -1.94
CA LYS A 49 -24.85 -5.27 -2.79
C LYS A 49 -24.79 -4.39 -4.05
N LYS A 50 -24.03 -3.28 -4.00
CA LYS A 50 -23.86 -2.36 -5.12
C LYS A 50 -22.87 -2.87 -6.17
N ILE A 51 -22.07 -3.90 -5.87
CA ILE A 51 -21.19 -4.52 -6.87
C ILE A 51 -22.10 -5.19 -7.90
N PRO A 52 -22.03 -4.79 -9.18
CA PRO A 52 -22.84 -5.41 -10.21
C PRO A 52 -22.53 -6.89 -10.40
N GLU A 53 -23.49 -7.69 -10.85
CA GLU A 53 -23.32 -9.13 -11.00
C GLU A 53 -22.16 -9.49 -11.95
N SER A 54 -21.97 -8.73 -13.03
CA SER A 54 -20.89 -8.97 -13.98
C SER A 54 -19.49 -8.69 -13.44
N PHE A 55 -19.40 -7.95 -12.32
CA PHE A 55 -18.16 -7.71 -11.59
C PHE A 55 -17.98 -8.64 -10.39
N ASN A 56 -18.86 -9.62 -10.20
CA ASN A 56 -18.67 -10.64 -9.19
C ASN A 56 -17.41 -11.46 -9.50
N ASN A 57 -16.52 -11.59 -8.53
CA ASN A 57 -15.17 -12.16 -8.62
C ASN A 57 -14.12 -11.29 -9.34
N LEU A 58 -14.41 -10.02 -9.64
CA LEU A 58 -13.39 -9.11 -10.14
C LEU A 58 -12.26 -8.95 -9.12
N LYS A 59 -11.03 -9.02 -9.60
CA LYS A 59 -9.82 -8.91 -8.78
C LYS A 59 -9.09 -7.61 -9.05
N ILE A 60 -8.85 -6.84 -8.00
CA ILE A 60 -8.04 -5.63 -8.04
C ILE A 60 -6.73 -5.91 -7.33
N ALA A 61 -5.59 -5.74 -8.03
CA ALA A 61 -4.29 -5.67 -7.38
C ALA A 61 -3.97 -4.24 -7.00
N HIS A 62 -3.50 -4.04 -5.77
CA HIS A 62 -3.08 -2.74 -5.27
C HIS A 62 -1.69 -2.85 -4.66
N PHE A 63 -0.77 -2.02 -5.13
CA PHE A 63 0.57 -1.88 -4.57
C PHE A 63 0.99 -0.42 -4.50
N SER A 64 1.94 -0.11 -3.63
CA SER A 64 2.39 1.24 -3.38
C SER A 64 3.76 1.28 -2.71
N ASP A 65 4.27 2.49 -2.53
CA ASP A 65 5.44 2.76 -1.70
C ASP A 65 6.60 1.80 -2.02
N VAL A 66 6.96 1.71 -3.30
CA VAL A 66 8.13 0.94 -3.75
C VAL A 66 9.38 1.54 -3.15
N LEU A 67 9.39 2.87 -3.00
CA LEU A 67 10.46 3.65 -2.37
C LEU A 67 11.83 3.26 -2.93
N TYR A 68 11.91 3.19 -4.26
CA TYR A 68 13.14 2.88 -4.99
C TYR A 68 14.23 3.88 -4.61
N LYS A 69 15.38 3.42 -4.16
CA LYS A 69 16.48 4.24 -3.63
C LYS A 69 17.87 3.81 -4.08
N ASN A 70 17.98 2.69 -4.77
CA ASN A 70 19.24 2.21 -5.33
C ASN A 70 18.99 1.24 -6.50
N LYS A 71 20.02 1.00 -7.31
CA LYS A 71 19.91 0.17 -8.53
C LYS A 71 19.51 -1.28 -8.28
N GLU A 72 19.80 -1.80 -7.11
CA GLU A 72 19.48 -3.17 -6.71
C GLU A 72 17.97 -3.36 -6.52
N ASP A 73 17.23 -2.28 -6.24
CA ASP A 73 15.78 -2.31 -6.04
C ASP A 73 15.01 -2.67 -7.32
N ILE A 74 15.65 -2.60 -8.49
CA ILE A 74 15.06 -3.04 -9.76
C ILE A 74 14.52 -4.48 -9.69
N ARG A 75 15.12 -5.33 -8.85
CA ARG A 75 14.70 -6.72 -8.64
C ARG A 75 13.37 -6.85 -7.90
N LEU A 76 12.96 -5.82 -7.17
CA LEU A 76 11.65 -5.80 -6.50
C LEU A 76 10.52 -5.90 -7.51
N PHE A 77 10.68 -5.25 -8.68
CA PHE A 77 9.67 -5.29 -9.73
C PHE A 77 9.44 -6.70 -10.27
N ASP A 78 10.47 -7.54 -10.39
CA ASP A 78 10.31 -8.93 -10.84
C ASP A 78 9.39 -9.70 -9.89
N THR A 79 9.58 -9.50 -8.58
CA THR A 79 8.74 -10.14 -7.56
C THR A 79 7.30 -9.60 -7.58
N ILE A 80 7.13 -8.28 -7.76
CA ILE A 80 5.81 -7.65 -7.85
C ILE A 80 5.07 -8.20 -9.06
N ILE A 81 5.71 -8.20 -10.23
CA ILE A 81 5.15 -8.64 -11.49
C ILE A 81 4.71 -10.10 -11.41
N GLN A 82 5.62 -10.98 -10.96
CA GLN A 82 5.31 -12.39 -10.79
C GLN A 82 4.07 -12.58 -9.91
N LYS A 83 4.05 -11.96 -8.72
CA LYS A 83 2.95 -12.13 -7.77
C LYS A 83 1.61 -11.61 -8.28
N ILE A 84 1.61 -10.49 -9.02
CA ILE A 84 0.38 -9.93 -9.58
C ILE A 84 -0.10 -10.79 -10.75
N ASN A 85 0.78 -11.12 -11.71
CA ASN A 85 0.40 -11.87 -12.91
C ASN A 85 -0.09 -13.28 -12.57
N ASP A 86 0.51 -13.97 -11.57
CA ASP A 86 0.06 -15.27 -11.09
C ASP A 86 -1.39 -15.25 -10.58
N LYS A 87 -1.91 -14.08 -10.16
CA LYS A 87 -3.28 -13.93 -9.68
C LYS A 87 -4.29 -13.67 -10.78
N LYS A 88 -3.85 -13.37 -12.01
CA LYS A 88 -4.72 -13.04 -13.14
C LYS A 88 -5.75 -11.99 -12.74
N VAL A 89 -5.25 -10.80 -12.41
CA VAL A 89 -6.07 -9.70 -11.90
C VAL A 89 -6.76 -8.95 -13.04
N ASP A 90 -7.83 -8.26 -12.72
CA ASP A 90 -8.62 -7.51 -13.69
C ASP A 90 -8.22 -6.04 -13.75
N ILE A 91 -7.84 -5.47 -12.62
CA ILE A 91 -7.42 -4.07 -12.48
C ILE A 91 -6.13 -4.05 -11.65
N ILE A 92 -5.21 -3.16 -12.01
CA ILE A 92 -4.01 -2.88 -11.22
C ILE A 92 -4.03 -1.41 -10.82
N ILE A 93 -3.83 -1.14 -9.52
CA ILE A 93 -3.75 0.21 -8.96
C ILE A 93 -2.41 0.39 -8.27
N PHE A 94 -1.71 1.47 -8.64
CA PHE A 94 -0.53 1.97 -7.95
C PHE A 94 -0.89 3.30 -7.26
N SER A 95 -0.74 3.36 -5.94
CA SER A 95 -1.14 4.54 -5.15
C SER A 95 0.04 5.37 -4.64
N GLY A 96 1.09 5.47 -5.45
CA GLY A 96 2.17 6.44 -5.27
C GLY A 96 3.39 5.97 -4.48
N ASN A 97 4.34 6.88 -4.43
CA ASN A 97 5.68 6.76 -3.86
C ASN A 97 6.51 5.66 -4.54
N LEU A 98 6.73 5.82 -5.86
CA LEU A 98 7.60 4.93 -6.63
C LEU A 98 9.05 5.04 -6.16
N THR A 99 9.53 6.28 -5.92
CA THR A 99 10.88 6.56 -5.44
C THR A 99 10.90 6.94 -3.97
N ASP A 100 12.06 6.76 -3.34
CA ASP A 100 12.40 7.45 -2.09
C ASP A 100 12.49 8.96 -2.34
N ASN A 101 12.25 9.76 -1.31
CA ASN A 101 12.17 11.23 -1.42
C ASN A 101 13.44 11.89 -2.00
N ASN A 102 14.60 11.26 -1.83
CA ASN A 102 15.89 11.77 -2.27
C ASN A 102 16.40 11.12 -3.57
N TYR A 103 15.63 10.18 -4.14
CA TYR A 103 16.05 9.47 -5.34
C TYR A 103 15.36 10.01 -6.58
N LYS A 104 16.13 10.15 -7.66
CA LYS A 104 15.61 10.48 -9.00
C LYS A 104 16.20 9.50 -9.99
N PHE A 105 15.37 8.96 -10.85
CA PHE A 105 15.82 8.08 -11.93
C PHE A 105 16.67 8.84 -12.95
N ASN A 106 17.79 8.26 -13.33
CA ASN A 106 18.41 8.62 -14.61
C ASN A 106 17.64 7.92 -15.75
N GLU A 107 17.95 8.29 -17.00
CA GLU A 107 17.25 7.78 -18.18
C GLU A 107 17.34 6.26 -18.33
N GLU A 108 18.52 5.67 -18.07
CA GLU A 108 18.73 4.23 -18.17
C GLU A 108 17.89 3.47 -17.14
N GLU A 109 17.86 3.95 -15.90
CA GLU A 109 17.08 3.35 -14.82
C GLU A 109 15.58 3.50 -15.09
N ALA A 110 15.13 4.70 -15.52
CA ALA A 110 13.75 4.93 -15.90
C ALA A 110 13.27 3.95 -16.99
N ASN A 111 14.09 3.76 -18.03
CA ASN A 111 13.78 2.82 -19.11
C ASN A 111 13.70 1.36 -18.61
N LYS A 112 14.56 0.96 -17.68
CA LYS A 112 14.51 -0.37 -17.06
C LYS A 112 13.22 -0.54 -16.22
N VAL A 113 12.83 0.48 -15.47
CA VAL A 113 11.56 0.44 -14.71
C VAL A 113 10.36 0.36 -15.63
N VAL A 114 10.35 1.12 -16.72
CA VAL A 114 9.32 1.03 -17.78
C VAL A 114 9.24 -0.39 -18.33
N GLU A 115 10.36 -0.98 -18.73
CA GLU A 115 10.40 -2.37 -19.25
C GLU A 115 9.79 -3.36 -18.25
N LYS A 116 10.12 -3.21 -16.97
CA LYS A 116 9.58 -4.08 -15.92
C LYS A 116 8.06 -3.87 -15.75
N LEU A 117 7.62 -2.66 -15.45
CA LEU A 117 6.21 -2.37 -15.17
C LEU A 117 5.29 -2.66 -16.37
N SER A 118 5.82 -2.58 -17.61
CA SER A 118 5.07 -2.95 -18.81
C SER A 118 4.66 -4.42 -18.84
N LYS A 119 5.37 -5.30 -18.13
CA LYS A 119 5.08 -6.75 -18.03
C LYS A 119 3.92 -7.09 -17.09
N LEU A 120 3.37 -6.11 -16.40
CA LEU A 120 2.16 -6.29 -15.58
C LEU A 120 0.94 -6.51 -16.50
N GLU A 121 0.19 -7.58 -16.24
CA GLU A 121 -0.94 -8.02 -17.04
C GLU A 121 -2.25 -7.86 -16.27
N CYS A 122 -3.28 -7.32 -16.93
CA CYS A 122 -4.63 -7.20 -16.39
C CYS A 122 -5.68 -7.10 -17.51
N THR A 123 -6.95 -7.29 -17.15
CA THR A 123 -8.05 -7.33 -18.12
C THR A 123 -8.55 -5.95 -18.50
N TYR A 124 -8.74 -5.05 -17.51
CA TYR A 124 -9.40 -3.75 -17.74
C TYR A 124 -8.42 -2.57 -17.81
N GLY A 125 -7.39 -2.57 -16.98
CA GLY A 125 -6.40 -1.51 -17.03
C GLY A 125 -5.49 -1.41 -15.81
N LYS A 126 -4.41 -0.64 -16.01
CA LYS A 126 -3.44 -0.26 -14.98
C LYS A 126 -3.63 1.22 -14.70
N TYR A 127 -3.76 1.58 -13.43
CA TYR A 127 -4.06 2.94 -12.98
C TYR A 127 -3.07 3.38 -11.90
N TYR A 128 -2.82 4.70 -11.82
CA TYR A 128 -1.99 5.25 -10.78
C TYR A 128 -2.49 6.60 -10.26
N VAL A 129 -2.14 6.90 -9.03
CA VAL A 129 -2.13 8.24 -8.45
C VAL A 129 -0.72 8.56 -7.95
N SER A 130 -0.35 9.84 -7.96
CA SER A 130 0.93 10.30 -7.46
C SER A 130 0.92 10.36 -5.93
N GLY A 131 2.03 9.98 -5.31
CA GLY A 131 2.32 10.28 -3.93
C GLY A 131 3.25 11.47 -3.78
N LYS A 132 3.54 11.85 -2.54
CA LYS A 132 4.41 12.98 -2.19
C LYS A 132 5.78 12.91 -2.88
N ASN A 133 6.41 11.74 -2.85
CA ASN A 133 7.76 11.58 -3.39
C ASN A 133 7.77 11.67 -4.91
N ASP A 134 6.69 11.20 -5.56
CA ASP A 134 6.58 11.18 -7.03
C ASP A 134 6.56 12.59 -7.62
N LYS A 135 6.04 13.59 -6.88
CA LYS A 135 6.04 14.99 -7.31
C LYS A 135 7.45 15.60 -7.40
N ASN A 136 8.42 14.98 -6.75
CA ASN A 136 9.81 15.41 -6.77
C ASN A 136 10.62 14.79 -7.91
N ASP A 137 10.09 13.76 -8.59
CA ASP A 137 10.76 13.10 -9.70
C ASP A 137 10.06 13.45 -11.03
N PRO A 138 10.67 14.27 -11.89
CA PRO A 138 10.08 14.66 -13.17
C PRO A 138 9.94 13.51 -14.16
N SER A 139 10.58 12.37 -13.92
CA SER A 139 10.47 11.18 -14.78
C SER A 139 9.29 10.28 -14.42
N PHE A 140 8.70 10.44 -13.23
CA PHE A 140 7.65 9.55 -12.70
C PHE A 140 6.47 9.39 -13.66
N GLU A 141 5.87 10.50 -14.07
CA GLU A 141 4.68 10.46 -14.93
C GLU A 141 4.99 9.76 -16.27
N ASN A 142 6.14 10.08 -16.87
CA ASN A 142 6.58 9.45 -18.12
C ASN A 142 6.83 7.94 -17.95
N ILE A 143 7.39 7.52 -16.81
CA ILE A 143 7.58 6.10 -16.47
C ILE A 143 6.21 5.41 -16.41
N MET A 144 5.25 5.97 -15.70
CA MET A 144 3.93 5.36 -15.52
C MET A 144 3.18 5.25 -16.84
N ILE A 145 3.12 6.32 -17.63
CA ILE A 145 2.46 6.35 -18.94
C ILE A 145 3.11 5.35 -19.90
N LYS A 146 4.43 5.37 -20.03
CA LYS A 146 5.15 4.42 -20.92
C LYS A 146 5.00 2.97 -20.49
N SER A 147 4.76 2.72 -19.21
CA SER A 147 4.47 1.39 -18.67
C SER A 147 3.00 0.96 -18.90
N GLY A 148 2.18 1.81 -19.52
CA GLY A 148 0.78 1.53 -19.83
C GLY A 148 -0.19 1.79 -18.67
N PHE A 149 0.21 2.61 -17.69
CA PHE A 149 -0.70 3.08 -16.65
C PHE A 149 -1.44 4.34 -17.06
N VAL A 150 -2.70 4.42 -16.69
CA VAL A 150 -3.57 5.59 -16.85
C VAL A 150 -3.56 6.41 -15.57
N SER A 151 -3.36 7.71 -15.67
CA SER A 151 -3.43 8.61 -14.52
C SER A 151 -4.84 8.76 -14.00
N LEU A 152 -5.00 8.63 -12.70
CA LEU A 152 -6.21 8.98 -11.96
C LEU A 152 -6.01 10.23 -11.09
N ASN A 153 -4.92 10.97 -11.27
CA ASN A 153 -4.70 12.23 -10.56
C ASN A 153 -5.86 13.19 -10.87
N ASP A 154 -6.68 13.47 -9.85
CA ASP A 154 -7.90 14.29 -9.94
C ASP A 154 -8.79 13.93 -11.14
N SER A 155 -8.95 12.65 -11.35
CA SER A 155 -9.72 12.15 -12.47
C SER A 155 -10.48 10.86 -12.16
N LYS A 156 -11.34 10.45 -13.08
CA LYS A 156 -12.08 9.19 -12.99
C LYS A 156 -12.00 8.41 -14.28
N ASP A 157 -12.16 7.11 -14.16
CA ASP A 157 -12.47 6.22 -15.27
C ASP A 157 -13.72 5.40 -14.95
N ILE A 158 -14.49 5.05 -15.98
CA ILE A 158 -15.68 4.22 -15.85
C ILE A 158 -15.38 2.89 -16.52
N ILE A 159 -15.35 1.85 -15.73
CA ILE A 159 -15.07 0.50 -16.21
C ILE A 159 -16.39 -0.19 -16.53
N TYR A 160 -16.56 -0.57 -17.79
CA TYR A 160 -17.73 -1.28 -18.26
C TYR A 160 -17.48 -2.78 -18.39
N SER A 161 -18.43 -3.56 -17.92
CA SER A 161 -18.45 -5.00 -18.17
C SER A 161 -19.00 -5.31 -19.57
N LYS A 162 -18.86 -6.56 -19.98
CA LYS A 162 -19.50 -7.05 -21.23
C LYS A 162 -21.03 -6.96 -21.23
N LYS A 163 -21.67 -6.80 -20.05
CA LYS A 163 -23.13 -6.62 -19.90
C LYS A 163 -23.53 -5.15 -19.75
N ASN A 164 -22.65 -4.21 -20.07
CA ASN A 164 -22.86 -2.77 -19.87
C ASN A 164 -23.12 -2.32 -18.42
N GLU A 165 -22.84 -3.17 -17.43
CA GLU A 165 -22.78 -2.73 -16.06
C GLU A 165 -21.48 -1.99 -15.82
N GLN A 166 -21.47 -1.07 -14.85
CA GLN A 166 -20.34 -0.16 -14.66
C GLN A 166 -19.93 -0.07 -13.18
N ILE A 167 -18.64 0.17 -12.96
CA ILE A 167 -18.06 0.65 -11.71
C ILE A 167 -17.25 1.91 -11.99
N ILE A 168 -17.17 2.81 -11.02
CA ILE A 168 -16.37 4.03 -11.13
C ILE A 168 -15.09 3.86 -10.32
N LEU A 169 -13.97 4.14 -10.99
CA LEU A 169 -12.66 4.23 -10.38
C LEU A 169 -12.21 5.69 -10.42
N MET A 170 -11.87 6.24 -9.26
CA MET A 170 -11.43 7.62 -9.09
C MET A 170 -10.09 7.67 -8.38
N GLY A 171 -9.36 8.76 -8.56
CA GLY A 171 -8.12 8.99 -7.84
C GLY A 171 -7.94 10.44 -7.43
N LEU A 172 -7.32 10.64 -6.28
CA LEU A 172 -6.95 11.96 -5.78
C LEU A 172 -5.44 12.15 -5.95
N ASP A 173 -5.05 13.27 -6.55
CA ASP A 173 -3.63 13.64 -6.64
C ASP A 173 -3.11 14.09 -5.28
N TYR A 174 -1.81 13.93 -5.04
CA TYR A 174 -1.19 14.40 -3.80
C TYR A 174 -1.44 15.91 -3.58
N ASN A 175 -1.89 16.27 -2.39
CA ASN A 175 -2.27 17.64 -2.01
C ASN A 175 -3.44 18.24 -2.82
N SER A 176 -4.23 17.44 -3.48
CA SER A 176 -5.42 17.95 -4.17
C SER A 176 -6.52 18.32 -3.18
N PRO A 177 -7.23 19.44 -3.41
CA PRO A 177 -8.41 19.78 -2.63
C PRO A 177 -9.61 18.89 -2.94
N GLY A 178 -9.51 17.93 -3.88
CA GLY A 178 -10.61 17.04 -4.26
C GLY A 178 -11.84 17.73 -4.85
N SER A 179 -11.74 18.99 -5.26
CA SER A 179 -12.88 19.78 -5.73
C SER A 179 -13.61 19.18 -6.95
N TYR A 180 -12.89 18.40 -7.78
CA TYR A 180 -13.48 17.73 -8.95
C TYR A 180 -14.45 16.61 -8.56
N ILE A 181 -14.34 16.03 -7.36
CA ILE A 181 -15.11 14.86 -6.93
C ILE A 181 -16.61 15.16 -6.96
N THR A 182 -17.02 16.34 -6.48
CA THR A 182 -18.43 16.72 -6.42
C THR A 182 -19.13 16.60 -7.79
N GLU A 183 -18.51 17.09 -8.85
CA GLU A 183 -19.07 16.97 -10.19
C GLU A 183 -18.88 15.55 -10.77
N ALA A 184 -17.76 14.92 -10.46
CA ALA A 184 -17.42 13.59 -10.96
C ALA A 184 -18.39 12.48 -10.46
N ILE A 185 -18.97 12.62 -9.26
CA ILE A 185 -19.93 11.63 -8.70
C ILE A 185 -21.39 12.01 -8.90
N LYS A 186 -21.69 13.10 -9.56
CA LYS A 186 -23.05 13.52 -9.82
C LYS A 186 -23.84 12.44 -10.55
N ASN A 187 -25.04 12.11 -10.05
CA ASN A 187 -25.93 11.07 -10.60
C ASN A 187 -25.31 9.63 -10.55
N THR A 188 -24.43 9.35 -9.61
CA THR A 188 -23.75 8.03 -9.49
C THR A 188 -24.11 7.27 -8.20
N ASP A 189 -25.19 7.62 -7.52
CA ASP A 189 -25.54 7.07 -6.19
C ASP A 189 -25.68 5.54 -6.18
N ASN A 190 -26.18 4.97 -7.26
CA ASN A 190 -26.40 3.53 -7.43
C ASN A 190 -25.20 2.79 -8.03
N ILE A 191 -24.11 3.49 -8.36
CA ILE A 191 -22.93 2.90 -8.98
C ILE A 191 -21.91 2.61 -7.89
N TYR A 192 -21.26 1.45 -7.95
CA TYR A 192 -20.16 1.11 -7.04
C TYR A 192 -18.95 2.00 -7.31
N LYS A 193 -18.52 2.76 -6.29
CA LYS A 193 -17.47 3.77 -6.41
C LYS A 193 -16.23 3.37 -5.61
N ILE A 194 -15.11 3.34 -6.31
CA ILE A 194 -13.79 3.09 -5.74
C ILE A 194 -12.97 4.36 -5.86
N ILE A 195 -12.34 4.80 -4.76
CA ILE A 195 -11.37 5.91 -4.77
C ILE A 195 -9.99 5.41 -4.37
N THR A 196 -8.94 5.91 -5.01
CA THR A 196 -7.55 5.67 -4.61
C THR A 196 -6.80 6.98 -4.39
N PHE A 197 -5.94 7.02 -3.40
CA PHE A 197 -5.13 8.18 -3.02
C PHE A 197 -3.89 7.73 -2.26
N SER A 198 -2.91 8.62 -2.11
CA SER A 198 -1.64 8.25 -1.47
C SER A 198 -1.73 8.30 0.05
N GLU A 199 -2.06 9.43 0.64
CA GLU A 199 -2.00 9.65 2.09
C GLU A 199 -3.30 9.18 2.77
N SER A 200 -3.22 8.18 3.65
CA SER A 200 -4.41 7.53 4.21
C SER A 200 -5.32 8.44 5.06
N ASP A 201 -4.79 9.54 5.60
CA ASP A 201 -5.57 10.51 6.38
C ASP A 201 -6.48 11.39 5.51
N GLU A 202 -6.24 11.48 4.19
CA GLU A 202 -7.09 12.19 3.22
C GLU A 202 -8.52 11.63 3.19
N ILE A 203 -8.73 10.42 3.68
CA ILE A 203 -10.09 9.84 3.82
C ILE A 203 -11.05 10.74 4.60
N GLU A 204 -10.56 11.55 5.54
CA GLU A 204 -11.37 12.46 6.34
C GLU A 204 -12.10 13.50 5.47
N GLU A 205 -11.44 13.98 4.42
CA GLU A 205 -12.02 14.95 3.48
C GLU A 205 -12.99 14.27 2.49
N LEU A 206 -12.88 12.95 2.34
CA LEU A 206 -13.66 12.15 1.40
C LEU A 206 -14.93 11.54 2.00
N ILE A 207 -15.14 11.67 3.32
CA ILE A 207 -16.26 11.04 4.04
C ILE A 207 -17.63 11.42 3.45
N SER A 208 -17.81 12.69 3.09
CA SER A 208 -19.09 13.23 2.57
C SER A 208 -19.48 12.67 1.21
N TYR A 209 -18.54 12.14 0.45
CA TYR A 209 -18.77 11.65 -0.92
C TYR A 209 -19.27 10.19 -0.99
N ASN A 210 -19.33 9.48 0.15
CA ASN A 210 -19.86 8.12 0.27
C ASN A 210 -19.31 7.13 -0.77
N PHE A 211 -17.98 7.03 -0.84
CA PHE A 211 -17.33 5.96 -1.58
C PHE A 211 -17.59 4.60 -0.96
N ASP A 212 -17.71 3.55 -1.78
CA ASP A 212 -17.95 2.19 -1.29
C ASP A 212 -16.62 1.52 -0.86
N LEU A 213 -15.53 1.80 -1.59
CA LEU A 213 -14.18 1.31 -1.34
C LEU A 213 -13.16 2.43 -1.51
N ALA A 214 -12.25 2.55 -0.56
CA ALA A 214 -11.10 3.44 -0.61
C ALA A 214 -9.79 2.65 -0.47
N LEU A 215 -8.84 2.92 -1.35
CA LEU A 215 -7.52 2.28 -1.38
C LEU A 215 -6.45 3.35 -1.18
N ALA A 216 -5.77 3.30 -0.05
CA ALA A 216 -4.75 4.26 0.33
C ALA A 216 -3.38 3.61 0.61
N SER A 217 -2.36 4.43 0.77
CA SER A 217 -0.98 4.00 0.99
C SER A 217 -0.26 4.86 2.04
N ASN A 218 1.01 5.11 1.84
CA ASN A 218 1.90 5.98 2.61
C ASN A 218 2.19 5.54 4.05
N SER A 219 1.28 4.88 4.76
CA SER A 219 1.46 4.54 6.18
C SER A 219 2.50 3.45 6.43
N LEU A 220 2.84 2.66 5.41
CA LEU A 220 3.66 1.43 5.52
C LEU A 220 3.15 0.49 6.64
N ASN A 221 1.89 0.61 7.06
CA ASN A 221 1.32 -0.01 8.27
C ASN A 221 2.21 0.21 9.52
N GLY A 222 2.84 1.40 9.59
CA GLY A 222 3.75 1.77 10.68
C GLY A 222 5.12 1.13 10.59
N GLN A 223 5.50 0.50 9.48
CA GLN A 223 6.80 -0.15 9.19
C GLN A 223 7.38 -1.00 10.35
N ILE A 224 7.47 -0.44 11.56
CA ILE A 224 7.84 -1.11 12.83
C ILE A 224 6.59 -1.13 13.72
N ASN A 225 5.88 -2.26 13.72
CA ASN A 225 4.59 -2.37 14.42
C ASN A 225 4.77 -2.84 15.88
N ILE A 226 5.55 -2.07 16.66
CA ILE A 226 5.68 -2.23 18.11
C ILE A 226 4.95 -1.06 18.77
N PRO A 227 4.04 -1.30 19.74
CA PRO A 227 3.44 -0.23 20.54
C PRO A 227 4.51 0.71 21.10
N ILE A 228 4.24 2.02 21.13
CA ILE A 228 5.15 3.10 21.55
C ILE A 228 6.24 3.41 20.52
N VAL A 229 6.92 2.42 19.95
CA VAL A 229 8.00 2.63 18.96
C VAL A 229 7.45 3.02 17.60
N LYS A 230 6.28 2.49 17.21
CA LYS A 230 5.64 2.77 15.90
C LYS A 230 5.47 4.27 15.63
N ASP A 231 5.22 5.06 16.66
CA ASP A 231 4.92 6.49 16.51
C ASP A 231 6.10 7.29 15.93
N PHE A 232 7.34 6.81 16.11
CA PHE A 232 8.53 7.41 15.52
C PHE A 232 8.67 7.14 14.01
N PHE A 233 7.94 6.16 13.49
CA PHE A 233 7.98 5.72 12.09
C PHE A 233 6.70 6.06 11.31
N ILE A 234 5.76 6.75 11.96
CA ILE A 234 4.55 7.23 11.29
C ILE A 234 4.94 8.33 10.31
N ARG A 235 4.44 8.22 9.09
CA ARG A 235 4.63 9.21 8.03
C ARG A 235 3.58 10.29 8.11
N ASP A 236 3.94 11.51 7.71
CA ASP A 236 2.98 12.59 7.53
C ASP A 236 1.90 12.18 6.53
N GLY A 237 0.66 12.65 6.75
CA GLY A 237 -0.49 12.25 5.93
C GLY A 237 -1.05 10.85 6.24
N SER A 238 -0.47 10.12 7.22
CA SER A 238 -0.91 8.77 7.60
C SER A 238 -0.80 8.54 9.11
N LYS A 239 -1.17 9.53 9.90
CA LYS A 239 -1.07 9.47 11.38
C LYS A 239 -2.25 8.78 12.04
N LYS A 240 -3.44 8.94 11.46
CA LYS A 240 -4.69 8.39 11.98
C LYS A 240 -4.98 6.99 11.44
N TYR A 241 -4.81 6.81 10.13
CA TYR A 241 -5.14 5.56 9.44
C TYR A 241 -3.89 4.77 9.06
N ILE A 242 -3.30 4.08 10.05
CA ILE A 242 -2.04 3.35 9.89
C ILE A 242 -2.26 1.89 9.51
N SER A 243 -3.27 1.24 10.11
CA SER A 243 -3.51 -0.21 9.96
C SER A 243 -4.15 -0.56 8.62
N SER A 244 -4.08 -1.83 8.23
CA SER A 244 -4.49 -2.31 6.91
C SER A 244 -5.96 -2.10 6.56
N TYR A 245 -6.86 -1.94 7.54
CA TYR A 245 -8.30 -1.80 7.31
C TYR A 245 -8.99 -0.93 8.34
N TYR A 246 -9.90 -0.10 7.85
CA TYR A 246 -10.84 0.68 8.64
C TYR A 246 -12.21 0.72 7.96
N LYS A 247 -13.25 0.89 8.76
CA LYS A 247 -14.55 1.29 8.27
C LYS A 247 -14.78 2.75 8.68
N VAL A 248 -14.77 3.64 7.70
CA VAL A 248 -14.96 5.08 7.90
C VAL A 248 -16.34 5.45 7.38
N ASN A 249 -17.31 5.65 8.28
CA ASN A 249 -18.73 5.72 7.94
C ASN A 249 -19.17 4.50 7.09
N ASN A 250 -19.56 4.72 5.84
CA ASN A 250 -19.95 3.67 4.90
C ASN A 250 -18.81 3.16 4.04
N THR A 251 -17.68 3.87 4.01
CA THR A 251 -16.52 3.55 3.18
C THR A 251 -15.64 2.48 3.84
N LYS A 252 -15.29 1.45 3.08
CA LYS A 252 -14.28 0.46 3.46
C LYS A 252 -12.92 0.99 3.02
N LEU A 253 -12.10 1.45 3.96
CA LEU A 253 -10.75 1.93 3.70
C LEU A 253 -9.73 0.79 3.90
N PHE A 254 -8.94 0.53 2.87
CA PHE A 254 -7.78 -0.35 2.96
C PHE A 254 -6.50 0.45 2.74
N VAL A 255 -5.55 0.26 3.63
CA VAL A 255 -4.25 0.92 3.57
C VAL A 255 -3.17 -0.11 3.26
N SER A 256 -2.37 0.17 2.23
CA SER A 256 -1.28 -0.70 1.80
C SER A 256 -0.14 -0.72 2.83
N SER A 257 0.51 -1.87 3.00
CA SER A 257 1.75 -1.97 3.78
C SER A 257 2.96 -1.40 3.05
N GLY A 258 2.80 -1.05 1.78
CA GLY A 258 3.93 -0.67 0.94
C GLY A 258 4.93 -1.80 0.69
N ILE A 259 5.87 -1.56 -0.20
CA ILE A 259 6.90 -2.54 -0.61
C ILE A 259 8.26 -2.18 -0.04
N GLY A 260 8.69 -0.93 -0.17
CA GLY A 260 9.97 -0.42 0.33
C GLY A 260 9.98 -0.11 1.81
N THR A 261 10.98 0.62 2.23
CA THR A 261 11.16 1.11 3.62
C THR A 261 11.47 2.59 3.61
N ASP A 262 10.96 3.31 4.62
CA ASP A 262 11.29 4.71 4.88
C ASP A 262 12.36 4.80 5.98
N LYS A 263 13.19 5.84 5.97
CA LYS A 263 14.24 6.17 6.94
C LYS A 263 15.29 5.09 7.19
N ILE A 264 14.88 3.86 7.47
CA ILE A 264 15.78 2.74 7.77
C ILE A 264 15.30 1.46 7.07
N ASP A 265 16.24 0.61 6.63
CA ASP A 265 15.95 -0.68 6.00
C ASP A 265 15.63 -1.75 7.06
N PHE A 266 14.45 -1.59 7.65
CA PHE A 266 14.03 -2.41 8.77
C PHE A 266 12.50 -2.49 8.84
N ARG A 267 11.96 -3.70 8.90
CA ARG A 267 10.53 -3.94 9.14
C ARG A 267 10.34 -4.95 10.25
N LEU A 268 9.43 -4.66 11.18
CA LEU A 268 9.13 -5.56 12.28
C LEU A 268 7.63 -5.77 12.43
N PHE A 269 7.21 -7.06 12.40
CA PHE A 269 5.81 -7.51 12.46
C PHE A 269 4.91 -6.93 11.36
N ASN A 270 5.51 -6.48 10.27
CA ASN A 270 4.81 -5.93 9.12
C ASN A 270 5.62 -6.14 7.83
N LYS A 271 5.28 -7.18 7.07
CA LYS A 271 5.95 -7.51 5.81
C LYS A 271 5.50 -6.62 4.66
N PRO A 272 6.38 -6.36 3.67
CA PRO A 272 5.98 -5.79 2.39
C PRO A 272 4.82 -6.57 1.78
N SER A 273 3.85 -5.89 1.18
CA SER A 273 2.72 -6.59 0.56
C SER A 273 2.19 -5.95 -0.72
N VAL A 274 1.71 -6.81 -1.61
CA VAL A 274 0.70 -6.47 -2.62
C VAL A 274 -0.65 -6.94 -2.10
N ASN A 275 -1.66 -6.10 -2.22
CA ASN A 275 -3.02 -6.42 -1.79
C ASN A 275 -3.86 -6.85 -2.99
N ILE A 276 -4.65 -7.91 -2.85
CA ILE A 276 -5.62 -8.36 -3.84
C ILE A 276 -7.01 -8.25 -3.24
N TYR A 277 -7.87 -7.48 -3.87
CA TYR A 277 -9.27 -7.33 -3.46
C TYR A 277 -10.16 -8.10 -4.42
N LEU A 278 -10.93 -9.03 -3.89
CA LEU A 278 -11.91 -9.81 -4.62
C LEU A 278 -13.29 -9.21 -4.39
N LEU A 279 -13.85 -8.57 -5.40
CA LEU A 279 -15.20 -8.01 -5.33
C LEU A 279 -16.24 -9.11 -5.39
N LYS A 280 -17.21 -9.09 -4.48
CA LYS A 280 -18.31 -10.07 -4.38
C LYS A 280 -19.64 -9.37 -4.32
N ASN A 281 -20.54 -9.69 -5.24
CA ASN A 281 -21.92 -9.26 -5.12
C ASN A 281 -22.58 -10.02 -3.95
N LYS A 282 -23.09 -9.28 -2.97
CA LYS A 282 -23.67 -9.89 -1.76
C LYS A 282 -25.03 -10.55 -2.00
N ASN A 283 -25.66 -10.35 -3.16
CA ASN A 283 -26.95 -10.91 -3.51
C ASN A 283 -26.82 -12.26 -4.26
N MET A 284 -25.60 -12.66 -4.58
CA MET A 284 -25.23 -13.97 -5.14
C MET A 284 -24.59 -14.86 -4.06
#